data_e90980937b4b0ec50f389e493322dfd8
#
_entry.id   e90980937b4b0ec50f389e493322dfd8
#
_cell.length_a   1.000
_cell.length_b   1.000
_cell.length_c   1.000
_cell.angle_alpha   90.00
_cell.angle_beta   90.00
_cell.angle_gamma   90.00
#
_symmetry.space_group_name_H-M   'P 1'
#
loop_
_entity.id
_entity.type
_entity.pdbx_description
1 polymer ?
#
loop_
_entity_poly.entity_id
_entity_poly.type
_entity_poly.pdbx_seq_one_letter_code
_entity_poly.pdbx_strand_id
1 'polypeptide(L)'
;MPDIGARRSWWGAGIGRDGASSREPAPEQGDVVGLVNERLSGTGESAAAPMPVASPFDRRVIWVGGIVFAVLMVLSARYGFDRDELYFLDGARHLQASYVDQPVLAPLLAWVSLKLFGVSLPGLRVWPALVAWATVVVSGRIAREFGGGKRAQLLAAIGTATMPVLLGAAHVANTTAYELLAWAGLALVVARIGRTGDCRWWLAGGLVAGLGVADDHSMNFFAIALVIGALLSGGRRMIWNRWFLAGAAIAVAFEVPDLWWQAQHQWATIAMTHALNQENGGLANIGTWVVGQLGMVTLALAWVWVAGLRFLWRSGRPLWRAMAWAYGLLFVLFAVTTGAKTYYLGAAYVYLLAAGAVAIDAWLQARPGRLRNLLLASALTTAVTVLIVLPVLPAADIAWTYKSNPTLGETVGWPQFVRTVDGVWKSLPPRQRASTVIFTADYGESGAINELGRGTGLPTAVSGQNSEWWWGPGNPHATTVVAVAPGPIDVTGYVAHLRQFFTHVRVAATLSNPYGIHNQEWGGHVYVCTGPRHPWAQLWSRLRHYD
;
A
#
# COMPACT_ATOMS: atom_id res chain seq x y z
N MET A 1 -2.94 46.92 -28.24
CA MET A 1 -3.31 47.79 -29.39
C MET A 1 -2.18 47.85 -30.38
N PRO A 2 -2.37 47.72 -31.70
CA PRO A 2 -3.57 47.42 -32.47
C PRO A 2 -3.50 46.06 -33.15
N ASP A 3 -4.49 45.38 -33.54
CA ASP A 3 -5.82 45.51 -34.18
C ASP A 3 -5.81 45.11 -35.67
N ILE A 4 -6.92 44.47 -36.12
CA ILE A 4 -7.43 44.26 -37.49
C ILE A 4 -6.79 43.07 -38.25
N GLY A 5 -7.50 42.08 -38.76
CA GLY A 5 -8.90 41.92 -39.15
C GLY A 5 -8.97 41.27 -40.53
N ALA A 6 -10.04 40.61 -40.82
CA ALA A 6 -10.65 40.33 -42.13
C ALA A 6 -10.75 38.89 -42.63
N ARG A 7 -11.96 38.42 -42.49
CA ARG A 7 -12.82 37.61 -43.37
C ARG A 7 -12.38 37.49 -44.86
N ARG A 8 -12.60 36.32 -45.43
CA ARG A 8 -13.39 36.16 -46.67
C ARG A 8 -13.90 34.73 -46.89
N SER A 9 -15.18 34.70 -47.14
CA SER A 9 -16.02 33.66 -47.71
C SER A 9 -15.76 33.48 -49.21
N TRP A 10 -15.97 32.28 -49.76
CA TRP A 10 -16.33 32.09 -51.17
C TRP A 10 -17.38 30.99 -51.34
N TRP A 11 -18.49 31.41 -51.94
CA TRP A 11 -19.59 30.66 -52.54
C TRP A 11 -19.36 30.54 -54.06
N GLY A 12 -20.01 29.51 -54.70
CA GLY A 12 -20.33 29.50 -56.12
C GLY A 12 -20.08 28.15 -56.80
N ALA A 13 -21.05 27.32 -56.97
CA ALA A 13 -22.08 27.22 -58.01
C ALA A 13 -21.57 26.73 -59.39
N GLY A 14 -22.23 25.67 -59.94
CA GLY A 14 -22.09 25.21 -61.33
C GLY A 14 -22.75 23.88 -61.59
N ILE A 15 -23.91 23.85 -61.95
CA ILE A 15 -24.95 23.22 -62.78
C ILE A 15 -24.39 22.44 -63.97
N GLY A 16 -24.88 21.20 -64.23
CA GLY A 16 -24.76 20.45 -65.48
C GLY A 16 -25.73 19.25 -65.49
N ARG A 17 -26.75 19.35 -66.34
CA ARG A 17 -27.81 18.34 -66.62
C ARG A 17 -27.34 17.26 -67.56
N ASP A 18 -27.99 16.11 -67.44
CA ASP A 18 -28.77 15.24 -68.39
C ASP A 18 -28.41 13.78 -68.14
N GLY A 19 -29.34 12.85 -67.99
CA GLY A 19 -30.36 12.33 -68.74
C GLY A 19 -30.78 10.92 -68.36
N ALA A 20 -32.10 10.70 -68.36
CA ALA A 20 -32.86 9.50 -68.67
C ALA A 20 -32.87 8.27 -67.77
N SER A 21 -33.97 8.12 -67.04
CA SER A 21 -35.04 7.11 -67.10
C SER A 21 -34.69 5.62 -66.92
N SER A 22 -35.18 5.06 -65.81
CA SER A 22 -36.03 3.85 -65.78
C SER A 22 -36.77 3.78 -64.45
N ARG A 23 -38.09 3.71 -64.56
CA ARG A 23 -39.04 3.58 -63.44
C ARG A 23 -39.09 2.12 -63.00
N GLU A 24 -38.84 1.82 -61.73
CA GLU A 24 -39.34 0.63 -61.05
C GLU A 24 -40.37 1.04 -60.01
N PRO A 25 -41.39 0.20 -59.72
CA PRO A 25 -42.58 0.59 -58.96
C PRO A 25 -42.30 0.64 -57.46
N ALA A 26 -43.00 1.54 -56.78
CA ALA A 26 -42.98 1.75 -55.32
C ALA A 26 -43.48 0.51 -54.59
N PRO A 27 -42.85 0.08 -53.47
CA PRO A 27 -43.39 -0.96 -52.60
C PRO A 27 -44.54 -0.39 -51.74
N GLU A 28 -45.55 -1.23 -51.50
CA GLU A 28 -46.76 -0.97 -50.76
C GLU A 28 -46.51 -0.48 -49.33
N GLN A 29 -47.35 0.44 -48.87
CA GLN A 29 -47.33 1.10 -47.54
C GLN A 29 -47.70 0.20 -46.35
N GLY A 30 -47.65 -1.15 -46.47
CA GLY A 30 -48.05 -2.09 -45.40
C GLY A 30 -47.00 -2.45 -44.36
N ASP A 31 -45.70 -2.42 -44.69
CA ASP A 31 -44.67 -3.05 -43.88
C ASP A 31 -43.89 -2.13 -42.94
N VAL A 32 -44.05 -0.81 -43.03
CA VAL A 32 -43.27 0.14 -42.20
C VAL A 32 -43.79 0.17 -40.76
N VAL A 33 -45.07 -0.11 -40.51
CA VAL A 33 -45.63 -0.12 -39.14
C VAL A 33 -45.24 -1.38 -38.36
N GLY A 34 -45.08 -2.51 -39.06
CA GLY A 34 -44.59 -3.77 -38.46
C GLY A 34 -43.16 -3.67 -37.96
N LEU A 35 -42.27 -3.12 -38.79
CA LEU A 35 -40.84 -2.97 -38.47
C LEU A 35 -40.55 -1.91 -37.38
N VAL A 36 -41.42 -0.91 -37.20
CA VAL A 36 -41.31 0.08 -36.12
C VAL A 36 -41.79 -0.50 -34.80
N ASN A 37 -42.86 -1.34 -34.80
CA ASN A 37 -43.34 -2.00 -33.58
C ASN A 37 -42.40 -3.13 -33.10
N GLU A 38 -41.72 -3.87 -33.97
CA GLU A 38 -40.68 -4.82 -33.56
C GLU A 38 -39.45 -4.15 -32.96
N ARG A 39 -39.09 -2.91 -33.36
CA ARG A 39 -38.00 -2.15 -32.74
C ARG A 39 -38.37 -1.51 -31.40
N LEU A 40 -39.64 -1.32 -31.10
CA LEU A 40 -40.12 -0.75 -29.84
C LEU A 40 -40.48 -1.81 -28.79
N SER A 41 -40.71 -3.06 -29.19
CA SER A 41 -40.95 -4.18 -28.27
C SER A 41 -39.68 -4.93 -27.85
N GLY A 42 -38.57 -4.57 -28.41
CA GLY A 42 -37.25 -5.10 -28.04
C GLY A 42 -36.71 -4.47 -26.76
N THR A 43 -37.31 -4.76 -25.60
CA THR A 43 -36.62 -4.73 -24.32
C THR A 43 -35.60 -5.88 -24.31
N GLY A 44 -34.70 -5.85 -25.29
CA GLY A 44 -33.57 -6.75 -25.34
C GLY A 44 -32.54 -6.31 -24.30
N GLU A 45 -32.49 -6.98 -23.15
CA GLU A 45 -31.26 -7.11 -22.40
C GLU A 45 -30.16 -7.47 -23.41
N SER A 46 -29.30 -6.51 -23.71
CA SER A 46 -28.10 -6.77 -24.52
C SER A 46 -27.28 -7.79 -23.76
N ALA A 47 -27.55 -9.07 -23.97
CA ALA A 47 -26.72 -10.15 -23.45
C ALA A 47 -25.31 -9.92 -23.96
N ALA A 48 -24.39 -9.60 -23.08
CA ALA A 48 -22.99 -9.42 -23.43
C ALA A 48 -22.53 -10.67 -24.19
N ALA A 49 -21.97 -10.47 -25.38
CA ALA A 49 -21.50 -11.57 -26.22
C ALA A 49 -20.67 -12.57 -25.41
N PRO A 50 -20.85 -13.89 -25.62
CA PRO A 50 -20.10 -14.90 -24.90
C PRO A 50 -18.60 -14.64 -25.07
N MET A 51 -17.88 -14.57 -23.93
CA MET A 51 -16.43 -14.36 -23.98
C MET A 51 -15.74 -15.56 -24.63
N PRO A 52 -14.76 -15.33 -25.47
CA PRO A 52 -13.91 -16.40 -25.97
C PRO A 52 -13.24 -17.14 -24.79
N VAL A 53 -12.97 -18.43 -24.98
CA VAL A 53 -12.27 -19.25 -24.01
C VAL A 53 -10.98 -18.53 -23.60
N ALA A 54 -10.74 -18.42 -22.28
CA ALA A 54 -9.54 -17.74 -21.80
C ALA A 54 -8.28 -18.36 -22.41
N SER A 55 -7.37 -17.53 -22.91
CA SER A 55 -6.11 -17.99 -23.48
C SER A 55 -5.30 -18.82 -22.47
N PRO A 56 -4.44 -19.75 -22.88
CA PRO A 56 -3.56 -20.46 -21.97
C PRO A 56 -2.72 -19.49 -21.13
N PHE A 57 -2.47 -19.86 -19.87
CA PHE A 57 -1.61 -19.06 -19.00
C PHE A 57 -0.16 -19.10 -19.48
N ASP A 58 0.48 -17.95 -19.54
CA ASP A 58 1.89 -17.85 -19.92
C ASP A 58 2.81 -18.11 -18.71
N ARG A 59 3.49 -19.24 -18.71
CA ARG A 59 4.39 -19.63 -17.63
C ARG A 59 5.57 -18.66 -17.43
N ARG A 60 5.92 -17.85 -18.43
CA ARG A 60 6.96 -16.81 -18.30
C ARG A 60 6.64 -15.78 -17.23
N VAL A 61 5.36 -15.55 -16.93
CA VAL A 61 4.89 -14.70 -15.84
C VAL A 61 5.45 -15.16 -14.47
N ILE A 62 5.55 -16.49 -14.26
CA ILE A 62 6.12 -17.06 -13.03
C ILE A 62 7.60 -16.67 -12.88
N TRP A 63 8.33 -16.69 -14.00
CA TRP A 63 9.75 -16.33 -14.02
C TRP A 63 9.99 -14.84 -13.80
N VAL A 64 9.12 -13.98 -14.35
CA VAL A 64 9.18 -12.53 -14.06
C VAL A 64 9.06 -12.27 -12.57
N GLY A 65 8.07 -12.87 -11.90
CA GLY A 65 7.95 -12.78 -10.45
C GLY A 65 9.16 -13.40 -9.72
N GLY A 66 9.67 -14.55 -10.21
CA GLY A 66 10.87 -15.20 -9.66
C GLY A 66 12.11 -14.31 -9.68
N ILE A 67 12.28 -13.50 -10.72
CA ILE A 67 13.36 -12.50 -10.80
C ILE A 67 13.15 -11.42 -9.71
N VAL A 68 11.93 -10.91 -9.53
CA VAL A 68 11.62 -9.94 -8.45
C VAL A 68 11.96 -10.54 -7.09
N PHE A 69 11.49 -11.75 -6.80
CA PHE A 69 11.82 -12.46 -5.57
C PHE A 69 13.33 -12.58 -5.34
N ALA A 70 14.06 -13.04 -6.36
CA ALA A 70 15.51 -13.23 -6.27
C ALA A 70 16.25 -11.90 -6.01
N VAL A 71 15.88 -10.82 -6.70
CA VAL A 71 16.46 -9.48 -6.49
C VAL A 71 16.20 -9.00 -5.06
N LEU A 72 14.95 -9.09 -4.58
CA LEU A 72 14.60 -8.69 -3.22
C LEU A 72 15.37 -9.51 -2.17
N MET A 73 15.50 -10.82 -2.37
CA MET A 73 16.25 -11.68 -1.43
C MET A 73 17.76 -11.40 -1.44
N VAL A 74 18.36 -11.15 -2.61
CA VAL A 74 19.79 -10.74 -2.70
C VAL A 74 20.05 -9.43 -1.96
N LEU A 75 19.09 -8.51 -1.98
CA LEU A 75 19.17 -7.22 -1.33
C LEU A 75 18.70 -7.24 0.14
N SER A 76 18.05 -8.30 0.60
CA SER A 76 17.35 -8.36 1.89
C SER A 76 18.24 -8.14 3.11
N ALA A 77 19.53 -8.47 3.04
CA ALA A 77 20.49 -8.27 4.13
C ALA A 77 21.21 -6.91 4.08
N ARG A 78 20.91 -6.07 3.06
CA ARG A 78 21.56 -4.77 2.93
C ARG A 78 20.92 -3.73 3.85
N TYR A 79 21.73 -2.80 4.34
CA TYR A 79 21.43 -1.79 5.35
C TYR A 79 21.00 -2.46 6.69
N GLY A 80 19.97 -1.97 7.37
CA GLY A 80 19.48 -2.49 8.64
C GLY A 80 17.99 -2.82 8.59
N PHE A 81 17.41 -2.98 9.75
CA PHE A 81 15.97 -3.09 9.91
C PHE A 81 15.29 -1.76 9.61
N ASP A 82 14.10 -1.81 9.05
CA ASP A 82 13.16 -0.70 9.05
C ASP A 82 12.53 -0.56 10.44
N ARG A 83 12.03 0.63 10.78
CA ARG A 83 11.38 0.86 12.08
C ARG A 83 10.15 -0.02 12.28
N ASP A 84 9.35 -0.22 11.22
CA ASP A 84 8.17 -1.09 11.27
C ASP A 84 8.57 -2.55 11.46
N GLU A 85 9.70 -2.99 10.86
CA GLU A 85 10.25 -4.33 11.07
C GLU A 85 10.63 -4.58 12.54
N LEU A 86 11.21 -3.57 13.20
CA LEU A 86 11.56 -3.63 14.62
C LEU A 86 10.31 -3.68 15.50
N TYR A 87 9.29 -2.89 15.17
CA TYR A 87 8.00 -2.92 15.83
C TYR A 87 7.27 -4.27 15.67
N PHE A 88 7.29 -4.86 14.45
CA PHE A 88 6.70 -6.18 14.24
C PHE A 88 7.44 -7.28 14.99
N LEU A 89 8.76 -7.17 15.14
CA LEU A 89 9.52 -8.11 15.96
C LEU A 89 9.15 -7.98 17.44
N ASP A 90 8.97 -6.76 17.93
CA ASP A 90 8.53 -6.53 19.32
C ASP A 90 7.06 -6.97 19.50
N GLY A 91 6.18 -6.64 18.55
CA GLY A 91 4.80 -7.14 18.50
C GLY A 91 4.71 -8.68 18.43
N ALA A 92 5.64 -9.33 17.72
CA ALA A 92 5.74 -10.78 17.68
C ALA A 92 6.08 -11.43 19.04
N ARG A 93 6.74 -10.68 19.93
CA ARG A 93 6.99 -11.11 21.31
C ARG A 93 5.80 -10.85 22.23
N HIS A 94 4.93 -9.92 21.85
CA HIS A 94 3.69 -9.58 22.52
C HIS A 94 2.49 -9.93 21.63
N LEU A 95 2.50 -11.18 21.06
CA LEU A 95 1.51 -11.58 20.05
C LEU A 95 0.08 -11.50 20.60
N GLN A 96 -0.75 -10.73 19.93
CA GLN A 96 -2.14 -10.43 20.26
C GLN A 96 -3.06 -10.67 19.07
N ALA A 97 -4.37 -10.61 19.29
CA ALA A 97 -5.37 -10.77 18.22
C ALA A 97 -5.40 -9.59 17.25
N SER A 98 -4.97 -8.41 17.70
CA SER A 98 -4.80 -7.20 16.91
C SER A 98 -3.88 -6.21 17.63
N TYR A 99 -3.63 -5.07 17.01
CA TYR A 99 -2.83 -3.95 17.51
C TYR A 99 -3.55 -2.63 17.24
N VAL A 100 -2.97 -1.52 17.69
CA VAL A 100 -3.57 -0.19 17.52
C VAL A 100 -3.63 0.22 16.04
N ASP A 101 -2.58 -0.02 15.33
CA ASP A 101 -2.29 0.48 13.98
C ASP A 101 -2.47 -0.57 12.88
N GLN A 102 -2.57 -1.85 13.27
CA GLN A 102 -2.67 -2.95 12.30
C GLN A 102 -3.28 -4.20 12.93
N PRO A 103 -3.93 -5.07 12.14
CA PRO A 103 -4.32 -6.41 12.57
C PRO A 103 -3.13 -7.35 12.76
N VAL A 104 -3.40 -8.64 12.97
CA VAL A 104 -2.42 -9.62 13.45
C VAL A 104 -1.41 -10.13 12.42
N LEU A 105 -1.66 -9.99 11.09
CA LEU A 105 -0.92 -10.77 10.08
C LEU A 105 0.57 -10.44 10.04
N ALA A 106 0.95 -9.16 10.02
CA ALA A 106 2.35 -8.76 9.96
C ALA A 106 3.13 -9.19 11.22
N PRO A 107 2.68 -8.95 12.47
CA PRO A 107 3.31 -9.49 13.67
C PRO A 107 3.32 -11.02 13.75
N LEU A 108 2.29 -11.71 13.22
CA LEU A 108 2.25 -13.17 13.15
C LEU A 108 3.34 -13.72 12.22
N LEU A 109 3.53 -13.12 11.05
CA LEU A 109 4.60 -13.50 10.12
C LEU A 109 5.98 -13.20 10.71
N ALA A 110 6.13 -12.08 11.44
CA ALA A 110 7.35 -11.80 12.21
C ALA A 110 7.59 -12.86 13.30
N TRP A 111 6.54 -13.31 14.00
CA TRP A 111 6.65 -14.40 14.96
C TRP A 111 7.10 -15.72 14.32
N VAL A 112 6.53 -16.07 13.16
CA VAL A 112 6.98 -17.25 12.39
C VAL A 112 8.44 -17.12 12.01
N SER A 113 8.86 -15.92 11.54
CA SER A 113 10.26 -15.64 11.20
C SER A 113 11.19 -15.81 12.39
N LEU A 114 10.83 -15.26 13.55
CA LEU A 114 11.60 -15.41 14.78
C LEU A 114 11.78 -16.89 15.18
N LYS A 115 10.74 -17.72 14.99
CA LYS A 115 10.79 -19.15 15.30
C LYS A 115 11.66 -19.95 14.33
N LEU A 116 11.65 -19.58 13.04
CA LEU A 116 12.36 -20.32 11.99
C LEU A 116 13.80 -19.84 11.79
N PHE A 117 14.04 -18.54 11.89
CA PHE A 117 15.29 -17.90 11.46
C PHE A 117 15.95 -17.06 12.56
N GLY A 118 15.31 -16.92 13.74
CA GLY A 118 15.76 -15.97 14.75
C GLY A 118 15.57 -14.52 14.30
N VAL A 119 16.34 -13.59 14.90
CA VAL A 119 16.37 -12.18 14.48
C VAL A 119 17.23 -12.08 13.22
N SER A 120 16.58 -12.08 12.05
CA SER A 120 17.23 -12.15 10.75
C SER A 120 16.52 -11.30 9.72
N LEU A 121 17.21 -10.33 9.09
CA LEU A 121 16.68 -9.53 8.00
C LEU A 121 16.16 -10.39 6.83
N PRO A 122 16.94 -11.32 6.26
CA PRO A 122 16.43 -12.19 5.19
C PRO A 122 15.26 -13.07 5.64
N GLY A 123 15.30 -13.54 6.89
CA GLY A 123 14.23 -14.36 7.46
C GLY A 123 12.92 -13.60 7.63
N LEU A 124 12.98 -12.29 7.91
CA LEU A 124 11.79 -11.45 8.01
C LEU A 124 11.28 -11.04 6.62
N ARG A 125 12.20 -10.67 5.72
CA ARG A 125 11.91 -10.14 4.37
C ARG A 125 11.54 -11.20 3.32
N VAL A 126 11.65 -12.49 3.65
CA VAL A 126 11.23 -13.56 2.73
C VAL A 126 9.73 -13.50 2.42
N TRP A 127 8.89 -13.11 3.39
CA TRP A 127 7.44 -13.03 3.22
C TRP A 127 7.01 -11.95 2.22
N PRO A 128 7.40 -10.67 2.39
CA PRO A 128 7.07 -9.65 1.40
C PRO A 128 7.68 -9.95 0.02
N ALA A 129 8.86 -10.58 -0.07
CA ALA A 129 9.44 -11.02 -1.34
C ALA A 129 8.59 -12.10 -2.04
N LEU A 130 8.07 -13.09 -1.27
CA LEU A 130 7.14 -14.12 -1.78
C LEU A 130 5.81 -13.48 -2.24
N VAL A 131 5.33 -12.51 -1.49
CA VAL A 131 4.10 -11.77 -1.81
C VAL A 131 4.29 -10.94 -3.08
N ALA A 132 5.44 -10.30 -3.28
CA ALA A 132 5.75 -9.60 -4.53
C ALA A 132 5.76 -10.55 -5.73
N TRP A 133 6.38 -11.73 -5.60
CA TRP A 133 6.31 -12.79 -6.61
C TRP A 133 4.86 -13.15 -6.93
N ALA A 134 4.05 -13.42 -5.91
CA ALA A 134 2.66 -13.80 -6.06
C ALA A 134 1.83 -12.69 -6.72
N THR A 135 2.05 -11.42 -6.36
CA THR A 135 1.37 -10.24 -6.93
C THR A 135 1.64 -10.12 -8.43
N VAL A 136 2.89 -10.32 -8.86
CA VAL A 136 3.26 -10.35 -10.29
C VAL A 136 2.54 -11.49 -11.02
N VAL A 137 2.47 -12.69 -10.43
CA VAL A 137 1.76 -13.84 -11.01
C VAL A 137 0.26 -13.59 -11.11
N VAL A 138 -0.33 -13.01 -10.06
CA VAL A 138 -1.76 -12.64 -10.01
C VAL A 138 -2.09 -11.59 -11.06
N SER A 139 -1.25 -10.58 -11.25
CA SER A 139 -1.42 -9.56 -12.31
C SER A 139 -1.55 -10.20 -13.71
N GLY A 140 -0.67 -11.13 -14.06
CA GLY A 140 -0.77 -11.88 -15.32
C GLY A 140 -2.06 -12.71 -15.42
N ARG A 141 -2.52 -13.30 -14.32
CA ARG A 141 -3.80 -14.02 -14.26
C ARG A 141 -4.99 -13.08 -14.41
N ILE A 142 -4.96 -11.89 -13.82
CA ILE A 142 -6.00 -10.86 -14.01
C ILE A 142 -6.09 -10.47 -15.49
N ALA A 143 -4.96 -10.21 -16.15
CA ALA A 143 -4.93 -9.91 -17.58
C ALA A 143 -5.55 -11.03 -18.41
N ARG A 144 -5.31 -12.30 -18.04
CA ARG A 144 -5.94 -13.47 -18.66
C ARG A 144 -7.46 -13.48 -18.48
N GLU A 145 -7.96 -13.18 -17.30
CA GLU A 145 -9.40 -13.12 -17.03
C GLU A 145 -10.08 -11.97 -17.80
N PHE A 146 -9.37 -10.89 -18.08
CA PHE A 146 -9.82 -9.82 -18.96
C PHE A 146 -9.74 -10.17 -20.48
N GLY A 147 -9.38 -11.40 -20.82
CA GLY A 147 -9.30 -11.87 -22.20
C GLY A 147 -7.93 -11.66 -22.87
N GLY A 148 -6.93 -11.26 -22.11
CA GLY A 148 -5.58 -11.03 -22.60
C GLY A 148 -4.88 -12.31 -23.07
N GLY A 149 -4.23 -12.24 -24.25
CA GLY A 149 -3.33 -13.27 -24.77
C GLY A 149 -2.03 -13.36 -23.95
N LYS A 150 -1.16 -14.33 -24.28
CA LYS A 150 0.12 -14.54 -23.59
C LYS A 150 0.97 -13.25 -23.47
N ARG A 151 0.96 -12.42 -24.53
CA ARG A 151 1.70 -11.17 -24.55
C ARG A 151 1.14 -10.15 -23.55
N ALA A 152 -0.18 -9.97 -23.52
CA ALA A 152 -0.83 -9.06 -22.54
C ALA A 152 -0.57 -9.52 -21.09
N GLN A 153 -0.60 -10.85 -20.84
CA GLN A 153 -0.26 -11.42 -19.53
C GLN A 153 1.18 -11.08 -19.12
N LEU A 154 2.13 -11.21 -20.06
CA LEU A 154 3.53 -10.90 -19.80
C LEU A 154 3.75 -9.39 -19.59
N LEU A 155 3.08 -8.54 -20.37
CA LEU A 155 3.14 -7.08 -20.21
C LEU A 155 2.57 -6.64 -18.85
N ALA A 156 1.46 -7.25 -18.40
CA ALA A 156 0.91 -7.01 -17.08
C ALA A 156 1.90 -7.40 -15.97
N ALA A 157 2.52 -8.58 -16.10
CA ALA A 157 3.52 -9.06 -15.16
C ALA A 157 4.75 -8.14 -15.09
N ILE A 158 5.31 -7.73 -16.24
CA ILE A 158 6.45 -6.80 -16.29
C ILE A 158 6.05 -5.44 -15.71
N GLY A 159 4.88 -4.92 -16.08
CA GLY A 159 4.38 -3.65 -15.54
C GLY A 159 4.27 -3.67 -14.01
N THR A 160 3.73 -4.75 -13.44
CA THR A 160 3.63 -4.93 -11.99
C THR A 160 4.99 -5.13 -11.35
N ALA A 161 5.88 -5.93 -11.94
CA ALA A 161 7.22 -6.21 -11.44
C ALA A 161 8.10 -4.95 -11.32
N THR A 162 7.80 -3.92 -12.10
CA THR A 162 8.56 -2.66 -12.15
C THR A 162 7.89 -1.52 -11.37
N MET A 163 6.76 -1.77 -10.70
CA MET A 163 6.06 -0.74 -9.91
C MET A 163 6.92 -0.27 -8.74
N PRO A 164 7.16 1.05 -8.58
CA PRO A 164 7.85 1.61 -7.42
C PRO A 164 7.20 1.18 -6.11
N VAL A 165 5.86 1.22 -6.03
CA VAL A 165 5.14 0.84 -4.80
C VAL A 165 5.31 -0.65 -4.46
N LEU A 166 5.36 -1.56 -5.45
CA LEU A 166 5.61 -2.97 -5.18
C LEU A 166 7.04 -3.21 -4.69
N LEU A 167 8.03 -2.64 -5.39
CA LEU A 167 9.44 -2.79 -5.03
C LEU A 167 9.75 -2.13 -3.70
N GLY A 168 9.21 -0.93 -3.47
CA GLY A 168 9.40 -0.18 -2.24
C GLY A 168 8.75 -0.85 -1.02
N ALA A 169 7.52 -1.37 -1.16
CA ALA A 169 6.86 -2.07 -0.07
C ALA A 169 7.47 -3.45 0.20
N ALA A 170 7.91 -4.17 -0.83
CA ALA A 170 8.33 -5.56 -0.67
C ALA A 170 9.82 -5.76 -0.32
N HIS A 171 10.63 -4.69 -0.24
CA HIS A 171 12.02 -4.83 0.17
C HIS A 171 12.21 -4.79 1.70
N VAL A 172 11.21 -4.36 2.44
CA VAL A 172 11.08 -4.43 3.90
C VAL A 172 9.79 -5.16 4.29
N ALA A 173 9.67 -5.63 5.52
CA ALA A 173 8.41 -6.18 5.99
C ALA A 173 7.50 -5.04 6.45
N ASN A 174 6.38 -4.85 5.73
CA ASN A 174 5.31 -3.92 6.07
C ASN A 174 3.95 -4.43 5.57
N THR A 175 2.86 -3.84 6.05
CA THR A 175 1.49 -4.23 5.68
C THR A 175 1.20 -3.95 4.20
N THR A 176 1.73 -2.87 3.63
CA THR A 176 1.46 -2.48 2.22
C THR A 176 1.83 -3.59 1.23
N ALA A 177 2.90 -4.36 1.48
CA ALA A 177 3.27 -5.46 0.59
C ALA A 177 2.17 -6.53 0.53
N TYR A 178 1.61 -6.90 1.67
CA TYR A 178 0.55 -7.93 1.76
C TYR A 178 -0.78 -7.40 1.23
N GLU A 179 -1.09 -6.12 1.47
CA GLU A 179 -2.25 -5.42 0.91
C GLU A 179 -2.27 -5.47 -0.62
N LEU A 180 -1.14 -5.23 -1.29
CA LEU A 180 -1.01 -5.32 -2.75
C LEU A 180 -1.48 -6.68 -3.29
N LEU A 181 -1.10 -7.78 -2.63
CA LEU A 181 -1.53 -9.13 -3.01
C LEU A 181 -3.00 -9.38 -2.71
N ALA A 182 -3.48 -8.92 -1.56
CA ALA A 182 -4.86 -9.14 -1.13
C ALA A 182 -5.86 -8.44 -2.07
N TRP A 183 -5.62 -7.17 -2.42
CA TRP A 183 -6.46 -6.46 -3.37
C TRP A 183 -6.37 -7.07 -4.78
N ALA A 184 -5.16 -7.43 -5.24
CA ALA A 184 -4.98 -8.11 -6.52
C ALA A 184 -5.70 -9.47 -6.55
N GLY A 185 -5.65 -10.21 -5.45
CA GLY A 185 -6.35 -11.49 -5.30
C GLY A 185 -7.87 -11.35 -5.39
N LEU A 186 -8.45 -10.37 -4.67
CA LEU A 186 -9.87 -10.07 -4.76
C LEU A 186 -10.25 -9.58 -6.16
N ALA A 187 -9.43 -8.72 -6.76
CA ALA A 187 -9.62 -8.26 -8.14
C ALA A 187 -9.60 -9.42 -9.14
N LEU A 188 -8.73 -10.42 -8.96
CA LEU A 188 -8.71 -11.65 -9.77
C LEU A 188 -10.03 -12.43 -9.66
N VAL A 189 -10.55 -12.58 -8.45
CA VAL A 189 -11.84 -13.25 -8.21
C VAL A 189 -12.97 -12.48 -8.90
N VAL A 190 -13.04 -11.17 -8.71
CA VAL A 190 -14.04 -10.29 -9.35
C VAL A 190 -13.96 -10.36 -10.88
N ALA A 191 -12.73 -10.30 -11.44
CA ALA A 191 -12.50 -10.44 -12.88
C ALA A 191 -12.98 -11.79 -13.41
N ARG A 192 -12.74 -12.87 -12.67
CA ARG A 192 -13.16 -14.22 -13.03
C ARG A 192 -14.66 -14.39 -12.97
N ILE A 193 -15.33 -13.94 -11.90
CA ILE A 193 -16.80 -13.95 -11.82
C ILE A 193 -17.40 -13.12 -12.96
N GLY A 194 -16.85 -11.94 -13.22
CA GLY A 194 -17.28 -11.08 -14.32
C GLY A 194 -17.13 -11.73 -15.71
N ARG A 195 -16.15 -12.64 -15.90
CA ARG A 195 -15.96 -13.40 -17.13
C ARG A 195 -16.86 -14.64 -17.22
N THR A 196 -16.92 -15.44 -16.15
CA THR A 196 -17.55 -16.76 -16.16
C THR A 196 -18.98 -16.77 -15.71
N GLY A 197 -19.42 -15.78 -14.93
CA GLY A 197 -20.72 -15.78 -14.23
C GLY A 197 -20.78 -16.73 -13.03
N ASP A 198 -19.72 -17.50 -12.74
CA ASP A 198 -19.72 -18.47 -11.64
C ASP A 198 -19.48 -17.78 -10.29
N CYS A 199 -20.59 -17.52 -9.59
CA CYS A 199 -20.58 -16.87 -8.29
C CYS A 199 -19.94 -17.71 -7.16
N ARG A 200 -19.64 -19.00 -7.35
CA ARG A 200 -18.97 -19.83 -6.33
C ARG A 200 -17.59 -19.27 -5.96
N TRP A 201 -16.97 -18.54 -6.87
CA TRP A 201 -15.70 -17.87 -6.61
C TRP A 201 -15.75 -16.84 -5.49
N TRP A 202 -16.94 -16.39 -5.07
CA TRP A 202 -17.07 -15.54 -3.89
C TRP A 202 -16.56 -16.19 -2.59
N LEU A 203 -16.54 -17.54 -2.51
CA LEU A 203 -15.92 -18.22 -1.36
C LEU A 203 -14.42 -17.96 -1.31
N ALA A 204 -13.73 -18.05 -2.46
CA ALA A 204 -12.31 -17.66 -2.56
C ALA A 204 -12.14 -16.16 -2.35
N GLY A 205 -13.08 -15.33 -2.84
CA GLY A 205 -13.09 -13.89 -2.59
C GLY A 205 -13.18 -13.55 -1.10
N GLY A 206 -14.04 -14.26 -0.36
CA GLY A 206 -14.17 -14.11 1.09
C GLY A 206 -12.91 -14.50 1.86
N LEU A 207 -12.25 -15.60 1.45
CA LEU A 207 -10.97 -16.00 2.06
C LEU A 207 -9.87 -14.96 1.80
N VAL A 208 -9.75 -14.48 0.56
CA VAL A 208 -8.77 -13.44 0.20
C VAL A 208 -9.07 -12.13 0.94
N ALA A 209 -10.34 -11.71 0.98
CA ALA A 209 -10.74 -10.53 1.73
C ALA A 209 -10.44 -10.70 3.22
N GLY A 210 -10.75 -11.88 3.80
CA GLY A 210 -10.46 -12.19 5.20
C GLY A 210 -8.98 -12.13 5.53
N LEU A 211 -8.11 -12.68 4.70
CA LEU A 211 -6.66 -12.56 4.86
C LEU A 211 -6.19 -11.10 4.70
N GLY A 212 -6.84 -10.34 3.80
CA GLY A 212 -6.55 -8.93 3.61
C GLY A 212 -6.93 -8.07 4.80
N VAL A 213 -8.10 -8.29 5.44
CA VAL A 213 -8.48 -7.56 6.66
C VAL A 213 -7.66 -7.98 7.87
N ALA A 214 -7.13 -9.21 7.90
CA ALA A 214 -6.18 -9.63 8.93
C ALA A 214 -4.79 -8.96 8.79
N ASP A 215 -4.53 -8.29 7.67
CA ASP A 215 -3.32 -7.51 7.41
C ASP A 215 -3.55 -6.01 7.59
N ASP A 216 -4.57 -5.46 6.89
CA ASP A 216 -4.84 -4.02 6.87
C ASP A 216 -6.33 -3.73 6.64
N HIS A 217 -6.85 -2.74 7.38
CA HIS A 217 -8.27 -2.32 7.29
C HIS A 217 -8.64 -1.70 5.94
N SER A 218 -7.67 -1.30 5.09
CA SER A 218 -7.89 -0.78 3.75
C SER A 218 -8.64 -1.77 2.85
N MET A 219 -8.50 -3.07 3.12
CA MET A 219 -9.24 -4.12 2.44
C MET A 219 -10.76 -3.97 2.59
N ASN A 220 -11.25 -3.49 3.74
CA ASN A 220 -12.66 -3.19 3.95
C ASN A 220 -13.14 -2.07 3.02
N PHE A 221 -12.36 -1.00 2.88
CA PHE A 221 -12.68 0.10 1.95
C PHE A 221 -12.75 -0.40 0.50
N PHE A 222 -11.81 -1.25 0.09
CA PHE A 222 -11.81 -1.81 -1.26
C PHE A 222 -13.00 -2.74 -1.51
N ALA A 223 -13.32 -3.64 -0.57
CA ALA A 223 -14.47 -4.53 -0.66
C ALA A 223 -15.80 -3.76 -0.74
N ILE A 224 -15.98 -2.75 0.12
CA ILE A 224 -17.16 -1.88 0.13
C ILE A 224 -17.25 -1.10 -1.20
N ALA A 225 -16.15 -0.52 -1.67
CA ALA A 225 -16.13 0.21 -2.95
C ALA A 225 -16.48 -0.69 -4.15
N LEU A 226 -16.02 -1.97 -4.15
CA LEU A 226 -16.42 -2.97 -5.15
C LEU A 226 -17.91 -3.29 -5.10
N VAL A 227 -18.49 -3.44 -3.91
CA VAL A 227 -19.94 -3.67 -3.75
C VAL A 227 -20.74 -2.47 -4.27
N ILE A 228 -20.37 -1.25 -3.88
CA ILE A 228 -21.01 -0.02 -4.38
C ILE A 228 -20.87 0.05 -5.90
N GLY A 229 -19.68 -0.17 -6.43
CA GLY A 229 -19.41 -0.18 -7.86
C GLY A 229 -20.24 -1.24 -8.62
N ALA A 230 -20.42 -2.42 -8.04
CA ALA A 230 -21.25 -3.48 -8.62
C ALA A 230 -22.74 -3.07 -8.66
N LEU A 231 -23.24 -2.43 -7.60
CA LEU A 231 -24.61 -1.90 -7.56
C LEU A 231 -24.82 -0.82 -8.63
N LEU A 232 -23.90 0.15 -8.73
CA LEU A 232 -23.94 1.23 -9.72
C LEU A 232 -23.82 0.72 -11.17
N SER A 233 -23.19 -0.44 -11.36
CA SER A 233 -22.97 -1.04 -12.68
C SER A 233 -24.05 -2.03 -13.11
N GLY A 234 -25.10 -2.24 -12.31
CA GLY A 234 -26.16 -3.22 -12.60
C GLY A 234 -25.78 -4.68 -12.24
N GLY A 235 -24.73 -4.88 -11.45
CA GLY A 235 -24.24 -6.21 -11.04
C GLY A 235 -24.98 -6.84 -9.85
N ARG A 236 -26.16 -6.32 -9.48
CA ARG A 236 -26.91 -6.73 -8.28
C ARG A 236 -27.08 -8.25 -8.16
N ARG A 237 -27.40 -8.95 -9.24
CA ARG A 237 -27.58 -10.42 -9.22
C ARG A 237 -26.27 -11.17 -8.90
N MET A 238 -25.11 -10.58 -9.17
CA MET A 238 -23.80 -11.19 -8.92
C MET A 238 -23.35 -11.04 -7.47
N ILE A 239 -23.91 -10.09 -6.72
CA ILE A 239 -23.62 -9.84 -5.30
C ILE A 239 -24.78 -10.28 -4.37
N TRP A 240 -26.04 -10.31 -4.82
CA TRP A 240 -27.17 -10.81 -4.03
C TRP A 240 -27.40 -12.29 -4.28
N ASN A 241 -26.48 -13.14 -3.79
CA ASN A 241 -26.61 -14.59 -3.89
C ASN A 241 -25.93 -15.29 -2.69
N ARG A 242 -26.30 -16.55 -2.47
CA ARG A 242 -25.79 -17.33 -1.31
C ARG A 242 -24.27 -17.42 -1.23
N TRP A 243 -23.59 -17.44 -2.37
CA TRP A 243 -22.13 -17.58 -2.41
C TRP A 243 -21.42 -16.29 -2.00
N PHE A 244 -21.96 -15.13 -2.37
CA PHE A 244 -21.48 -13.83 -1.89
C PHE A 244 -21.68 -13.71 -0.39
N LEU A 245 -22.88 -14.06 0.13
CA LEU A 245 -23.17 -14.03 1.57
C LEU A 245 -22.23 -14.97 2.35
N ALA A 246 -21.98 -16.18 1.84
CA ALA A 246 -21.04 -17.11 2.45
C ALA A 246 -19.59 -16.58 2.41
N GLY A 247 -19.16 -15.98 1.29
CA GLY A 247 -17.86 -15.32 1.19
C GLY A 247 -17.72 -14.13 2.15
N ALA A 248 -18.76 -13.29 2.24
CA ALA A 248 -18.79 -12.18 3.19
C ALA A 248 -18.72 -12.68 4.65
N ALA A 249 -19.44 -13.76 4.98
CA ALA A 249 -19.36 -14.38 6.31
C ALA A 249 -17.95 -14.89 6.62
N ILE A 250 -17.23 -15.46 5.64
CA ILE A 250 -15.83 -15.87 5.80
C ILE A 250 -14.96 -14.63 6.09
N ALA A 251 -15.09 -13.55 5.31
CA ALA A 251 -14.31 -12.32 5.52
C ALA A 251 -14.56 -11.73 6.91
N VAL A 252 -15.83 -11.62 7.32
CA VAL A 252 -16.21 -11.14 8.66
C VAL A 252 -15.64 -12.02 9.77
N ALA A 253 -15.56 -13.34 9.57
CA ALA A 253 -14.97 -14.24 10.57
C ALA A 253 -13.48 -13.94 10.84
N PHE A 254 -12.74 -13.44 9.84
CA PHE A 254 -11.35 -12.98 10.02
C PHE A 254 -11.28 -11.62 10.73
N GLU A 255 -12.30 -10.78 10.61
CA GLU A 255 -12.38 -9.47 11.27
C GLU A 255 -12.72 -9.59 12.78
N VAL A 256 -13.43 -10.65 13.18
CA VAL A 256 -13.90 -10.83 14.57
C VAL A 256 -12.79 -10.71 15.61
N PRO A 257 -11.60 -11.33 15.46
CA PRO A 257 -10.51 -11.19 16.44
C PRO A 257 -10.05 -9.74 16.63
N ASP A 258 -9.97 -8.98 15.53
CA ASP A 258 -9.61 -7.56 15.57
C ASP A 258 -10.69 -6.76 16.31
N LEU A 259 -11.94 -6.85 15.87
CA LEU A 259 -13.07 -6.14 16.51
C LEU A 259 -13.17 -6.44 18.01
N TRP A 260 -12.96 -7.69 18.40
CA TRP A 260 -12.96 -8.11 19.80
C TRP A 260 -11.81 -7.44 20.58
N TRP A 261 -10.61 -7.41 20.02
CA TRP A 261 -9.46 -6.74 20.62
C TRP A 261 -9.69 -5.23 20.74
N GLN A 262 -10.17 -4.56 19.68
CA GLN A 262 -10.48 -3.13 19.67
C GLN A 262 -11.51 -2.77 20.75
N ALA A 263 -12.56 -3.58 20.90
CA ALA A 263 -13.59 -3.36 21.91
C ALA A 263 -13.01 -3.39 23.35
N GLN A 264 -12.01 -4.22 23.60
CA GLN A 264 -11.32 -4.29 24.90
C GLN A 264 -10.29 -3.18 25.10
N HIS A 265 -9.78 -2.57 24.01
CA HIS A 265 -8.74 -1.54 24.04
C HIS A 265 -9.27 -0.14 23.67
N GLN A 266 -10.53 0.14 24.03
CA GLN A 266 -11.14 1.48 23.88
C GLN A 266 -11.20 1.97 22.42
N TRP A 267 -11.28 1.06 21.46
CA TRP A 267 -11.29 1.39 20.02
C TRP A 267 -10.06 2.22 19.61
N ALA A 268 -8.89 1.77 20.02
CA ALA A 268 -7.63 2.50 19.91
C ALA A 268 -7.29 2.90 18.46
N THR A 269 -7.64 2.06 17.45
CA THR A 269 -7.47 2.40 16.03
C THR A 269 -8.29 3.64 15.63
N ILE A 270 -9.49 3.82 16.18
CA ILE A 270 -10.30 5.03 15.91
C ILE A 270 -9.62 6.25 16.54
N ALA A 271 -9.11 6.12 17.77
CA ALA A 271 -8.39 7.21 18.43
C ALA A 271 -7.13 7.62 17.67
N MET A 272 -6.36 6.63 17.15
CA MET A 272 -5.20 6.86 16.28
C MET A 272 -5.61 7.59 14.98
N THR A 273 -6.67 7.13 14.31
CA THR A 273 -7.16 7.79 13.10
C THR A 273 -7.52 9.25 13.34
N HIS A 274 -8.12 9.58 14.50
CA HIS A 274 -8.40 10.96 14.87
C HIS A 274 -7.13 11.77 15.12
N ALA A 275 -6.11 11.21 15.78
CA ALA A 275 -4.83 11.88 16.00
C ALA A 275 -4.13 12.20 14.67
N LEU A 276 -3.99 11.21 13.78
CA LEU A 276 -3.40 11.38 12.45
C LEU A 276 -4.12 12.44 11.59
N ASN A 277 -5.46 12.51 11.68
CA ASN A 277 -6.24 13.52 10.96
C ASN A 277 -6.01 14.94 11.50
N GLN A 278 -5.71 15.10 12.78
CA GLN A 278 -5.38 16.41 13.36
C GLN A 278 -4.00 16.91 12.95
N GLU A 279 -3.04 16.00 12.84
CA GLU A 279 -1.65 16.34 12.48
C GLU A 279 -1.48 16.65 11.00
N ASN A 280 -2.10 15.86 10.13
CA ASN A 280 -1.86 15.90 8.69
C ASN A 280 -2.98 16.60 7.90
N GLY A 281 -3.87 17.34 8.55
CA GLY A 281 -5.06 17.92 7.94
C GLY A 281 -4.79 19.06 6.98
N GLY A 282 -5.50 19.08 5.87
CA GLY A 282 -5.64 20.25 4.98
C GLY A 282 -5.76 19.94 3.51
N LEU A 283 -6.50 20.80 2.79
CA LEU A 283 -6.67 20.73 1.33
C LEU A 283 -5.35 20.91 0.55
N ALA A 284 -4.30 21.46 1.20
CA ALA A 284 -2.98 21.64 0.59
C ALA A 284 -2.33 20.31 0.15
N ASN A 285 -2.67 19.20 0.81
CA ASN A 285 -2.09 17.90 0.51
C ASN A 285 -2.73 17.20 -0.71
N ILE A 286 -3.91 17.64 -1.17
CA ILE A 286 -4.60 17.00 -2.31
C ILE A 286 -3.73 17.04 -3.58
N GLY A 287 -3.10 18.18 -3.87
CA GLY A 287 -2.24 18.32 -5.04
C GLY A 287 -1.05 17.35 -5.02
N THR A 288 -0.37 17.26 -3.90
CA THR A 288 0.76 16.34 -3.68
C THR A 288 0.30 14.89 -3.76
N TRP A 289 -0.85 14.57 -3.17
CA TRP A 289 -1.42 13.23 -3.21
C TRP A 289 -1.77 12.80 -4.64
N VAL A 290 -2.44 13.68 -5.42
CA VAL A 290 -2.81 13.41 -6.83
C VAL A 290 -1.57 13.20 -7.69
N VAL A 291 -0.57 14.08 -7.59
CA VAL A 291 0.69 13.96 -8.34
C VAL A 291 1.45 12.71 -7.92
N GLY A 292 1.45 12.39 -6.64
CA GLY A 292 2.08 11.19 -6.10
C GLY A 292 1.54 9.88 -6.67
N GLN A 293 0.28 9.85 -7.16
CA GLN A 293 -0.26 8.67 -7.83
C GLN A 293 0.52 8.29 -9.10
N LEU A 294 1.14 9.25 -9.77
CA LEU A 294 2.02 8.96 -10.93
C LEU A 294 3.30 8.23 -10.51
N GLY A 295 3.74 8.43 -9.26
CA GLY A 295 4.90 7.74 -8.69
C GLY A 295 4.64 6.30 -8.25
N MET A 296 3.38 5.86 -8.15
CA MET A 296 3.02 4.49 -7.73
C MET A 296 3.33 3.46 -8.80
N VAL A 297 3.37 3.87 -10.06
CA VAL A 297 3.75 3.02 -11.20
C VAL A 297 5.00 3.59 -11.87
N THR A 298 5.73 2.74 -12.59
CA THR A 298 6.83 3.22 -13.44
C THR A 298 6.33 4.29 -14.39
N LEU A 299 6.96 5.45 -14.42
CA LEU A 299 6.48 6.65 -15.12
C LEU A 299 6.15 6.37 -16.60
N ALA A 300 6.95 5.54 -17.28
CA ALA A 300 6.68 5.11 -18.65
C ALA A 300 5.35 4.36 -18.81
N LEU A 301 4.79 3.81 -17.72
CA LEU A 301 3.54 3.04 -17.69
C LEU A 301 2.37 3.84 -17.10
N ALA A 302 2.57 5.10 -16.71
CA ALA A 302 1.52 5.90 -16.08
C ALA A 302 0.26 6.02 -16.97
N TRP A 303 0.40 6.11 -18.29
CA TRP A 303 -0.74 6.16 -19.20
C TRP A 303 -1.43 4.78 -19.39
N VAL A 304 -0.73 3.67 -19.08
CA VAL A 304 -1.26 2.30 -19.26
C VAL A 304 -2.38 2.02 -18.26
N TRP A 305 -2.24 2.44 -17.00
CA TRP A 305 -3.32 2.26 -16.03
C TRP A 305 -4.57 3.09 -16.39
N VAL A 306 -4.38 4.29 -16.99
CA VAL A 306 -5.51 5.08 -17.51
C VAL A 306 -6.21 4.35 -18.65
N ALA A 307 -5.44 3.70 -19.56
CA ALA A 307 -6.02 2.84 -20.59
C ALA A 307 -6.77 1.66 -19.98
N GLY A 308 -6.27 1.08 -18.88
CA GLY A 308 -6.92 0.03 -18.13
C GLY A 308 -8.23 0.48 -17.48
N LEU A 309 -8.25 1.65 -16.85
CA LEU A 309 -9.45 2.24 -16.28
C LEU A 309 -10.54 2.44 -17.36
N ARG A 310 -10.16 3.00 -18.52
CA ARG A 310 -11.06 3.14 -19.67
C ARG A 310 -11.56 1.80 -20.19
N PHE A 311 -10.69 0.78 -20.25
CA PHE A 311 -11.06 -0.57 -20.65
C PHE A 311 -12.13 -1.16 -19.72
N LEU A 312 -11.91 -1.11 -18.41
CA LEU A 312 -12.86 -1.59 -17.41
C LEU A 312 -14.19 -0.85 -17.49
N TRP A 313 -14.16 0.48 -17.63
CA TRP A 313 -15.35 1.31 -17.75
C TRP A 313 -16.20 0.97 -18.97
N ARG A 314 -15.56 0.68 -20.12
CA ARG A 314 -16.21 0.38 -21.40
C ARG A 314 -16.50 -1.10 -21.63
N SER A 315 -16.14 -1.98 -20.69
CA SER A 315 -16.18 -3.43 -20.87
C SER A 315 -17.60 -4.01 -21.08
N GLY A 316 -18.67 -3.27 -20.78
CA GLY A 316 -20.03 -3.77 -20.79
C GLY A 316 -20.33 -4.82 -19.69
N ARG A 317 -19.33 -5.18 -18.86
CA ARG A 317 -19.46 -6.18 -17.79
C ARG A 317 -19.62 -5.52 -16.43
N PRO A 318 -20.71 -5.79 -15.69
CA PRO A 318 -20.98 -5.09 -14.43
C PRO A 318 -19.84 -5.16 -13.42
N LEU A 319 -19.26 -6.35 -13.17
CA LEU A 319 -18.21 -6.49 -12.18
C LEU A 319 -16.85 -5.89 -12.62
N TRP A 320 -16.55 -5.88 -13.92
CA TRP A 320 -15.35 -5.19 -14.39
C TRP A 320 -15.49 -3.67 -14.28
N ARG A 321 -16.70 -3.15 -14.59
CA ARG A 321 -17.03 -1.73 -14.38
C ARG A 321 -17.03 -1.38 -12.88
N ALA A 322 -17.43 -2.32 -12.00
CA ALA A 322 -17.35 -2.13 -10.56
C ALA A 322 -15.91 -1.87 -10.07
N MET A 323 -14.90 -2.51 -10.69
CA MET A 323 -13.48 -2.25 -10.38
C MET A 323 -13.06 -0.81 -10.77
N ALA A 324 -13.61 -0.28 -11.87
CA ALA A 324 -13.37 1.11 -12.26
C ALA A 324 -14.04 2.09 -11.29
N TRP A 325 -15.27 1.79 -10.84
CA TRP A 325 -15.94 2.56 -9.79
C TRP A 325 -15.18 2.51 -8.46
N ALA A 326 -14.71 1.32 -8.05
CA ALA A 326 -13.97 1.16 -6.82
C ALA A 326 -12.71 2.05 -6.81
N TYR A 327 -11.95 2.08 -7.92
CA TYR A 327 -10.83 3.00 -8.07
C TYR A 327 -11.27 4.47 -7.91
N GLY A 328 -12.32 4.90 -8.62
CA GLY A 328 -12.78 6.30 -8.56
C GLY A 328 -13.28 6.70 -7.17
N LEU A 329 -14.04 5.82 -6.50
CA LEU A 329 -14.55 6.06 -5.14
C LEU A 329 -13.40 6.18 -4.12
N LEU A 330 -12.44 5.26 -4.17
CA LEU A 330 -11.28 5.28 -3.27
C LEU A 330 -10.33 6.43 -3.59
N PHE A 331 -10.17 6.77 -4.88
CA PHE A 331 -9.41 7.94 -5.28
C PHE A 331 -9.96 9.21 -4.63
N VAL A 332 -11.27 9.42 -4.70
CA VAL A 332 -11.93 10.58 -4.08
C VAL A 332 -11.85 10.48 -2.56
N LEU A 333 -12.15 9.31 -1.97
CA LEU A 333 -12.10 9.11 -0.53
C LEU A 333 -10.73 9.48 0.04
N PHE A 334 -9.66 8.91 -0.49
CA PHE A 334 -8.31 9.16 0.01
C PHE A 334 -7.78 10.56 -0.34
N ALA A 335 -8.22 11.16 -1.45
CA ALA A 335 -7.86 12.53 -1.77
C ALA A 335 -8.43 13.54 -0.77
N VAL A 336 -9.62 13.28 -0.20
CA VAL A 336 -10.27 14.20 0.75
C VAL A 336 -10.02 13.82 2.21
N THR A 337 -9.55 12.59 2.49
CA THR A 337 -9.20 12.15 3.84
C THR A 337 -7.86 12.80 4.21
N THR A 338 -7.87 13.59 5.26
CA THR A 338 -6.66 14.20 5.80
C THR A 338 -5.73 13.11 6.34
N GLY A 339 -4.43 13.21 6.04
CA GLY A 339 -3.45 12.21 6.44
C GLY A 339 -3.34 10.98 5.53
N ALA A 340 -4.13 10.88 4.44
CA ALA A 340 -3.99 9.77 3.51
C ALA A 340 -2.62 9.79 2.81
N LYS A 341 -1.87 8.73 3.02
CA LYS A 341 -0.57 8.54 2.37
C LYS A 341 -0.78 8.11 0.91
N THR A 342 0.11 8.57 0.03
CA THR A 342 -0.01 8.37 -1.42
C THR A 342 -0.16 6.89 -1.82
N TYR A 343 0.46 5.97 -1.09
CA TYR A 343 0.46 4.55 -1.40
C TYR A 343 -0.82 3.80 -1.02
N TYR A 344 -1.76 4.39 -0.27
CA TYR A 344 -3.03 3.74 0.08
C TYR A 344 -3.87 3.28 -1.12
N LEU A 345 -3.67 3.88 -2.29
CA LEU A 345 -4.31 3.44 -3.52
C LEU A 345 -3.39 2.56 -4.38
N GLY A 346 -2.17 2.29 -3.91
CA GLY A 346 -1.13 1.56 -4.64
C GLY A 346 -1.57 0.21 -5.17
N ALA A 347 -2.32 -0.53 -4.37
CA ALA A 347 -2.81 -1.87 -4.69
C ALA A 347 -3.76 -1.91 -5.91
N ALA A 348 -4.51 -0.83 -6.17
CA ALA A 348 -5.40 -0.75 -7.32
C ALA A 348 -4.65 -0.76 -8.66
N TYR A 349 -3.42 -0.27 -8.70
CA TYR A 349 -2.65 -0.24 -9.95
C TYR A 349 -2.29 -1.62 -10.50
N VAL A 350 -2.26 -2.66 -9.68
CA VAL A 350 -2.02 -4.04 -10.14
C VAL A 350 -3.09 -4.46 -11.14
N TYR A 351 -4.38 -4.31 -10.81
CA TYR A 351 -5.44 -4.70 -11.73
C TYR A 351 -5.65 -3.68 -12.86
N LEU A 352 -5.35 -2.41 -12.63
CA LEU A 352 -5.41 -1.38 -13.66
C LEU A 352 -4.34 -1.57 -14.73
N LEU A 353 -3.10 -1.91 -14.35
CA LEU A 353 -2.03 -2.26 -15.29
C LEU A 353 -2.35 -3.55 -16.05
N ALA A 354 -2.95 -4.54 -15.38
CA ALA A 354 -3.39 -5.77 -16.04
C ALA A 354 -4.46 -5.50 -17.11
N ALA A 355 -5.46 -4.68 -16.80
CA ALA A 355 -6.48 -4.23 -17.74
C ALA A 355 -5.87 -3.38 -18.87
N GLY A 356 -4.93 -2.49 -18.52
CA GLY A 356 -4.21 -1.64 -19.45
C GLY A 356 -3.37 -2.45 -20.45
N ALA A 357 -2.67 -3.47 -19.96
CA ALA A 357 -1.89 -4.36 -20.83
C ALA A 357 -2.78 -5.03 -21.90
N VAL A 358 -4.00 -5.45 -21.53
CA VAL A 358 -4.98 -5.98 -22.48
C VAL A 358 -5.44 -4.90 -23.47
N ALA A 359 -5.74 -3.69 -22.97
CA ALA A 359 -6.24 -2.59 -23.78
C ALA A 359 -5.24 -2.14 -24.85
N ILE A 360 -3.93 -2.15 -24.53
CA ILE A 360 -2.89 -1.66 -25.43
C ILE A 360 -2.27 -2.74 -26.31
N ASP A 361 -2.55 -4.02 -26.05
CA ASP A 361 -1.87 -5.14 -26.75
C ASP A 361 -2.07 -5.07 -28.27
N ALA A 362 -3.29 -4.87 -28.76
CA ALA A 362 -3.56 -4.74 -30.19
C ALA A 362 -2.83 -3.52 -30.80
N TRP A 363 -2.78 -2.40 -30.10
CA TRP A 363 -2.07 -1.19 -30.54
C TRP A 363 -0.55 -1.40 -30.60
N LEU A 364 0.01 -2.19 -29.67
CA LEU A 364 1.42 -2.56 -29.70
C LEU A 364 1.75 -3.55 -30.83
N GLN A 365 0.82 -4.47 -31.15
CA GLN A 365 0.99 -5.45 -32.21
C GLN A 365 1.03 -4.79 -33.60
N ALA A 366 0.24 -3.73 -33.81
CA ALA A 366 0.19 -3.02 -35.08
C ALA A 366 1.55 -2.40 -35.50
N ARG A 367 2.47 -2.16 -34.53
CA ARG A 367 3.81 -1.58 -34.84
C ARG A 367 4.85 -2.09 -33.83
N PRO A 368 5.73 -3.02 -34.21
CA PRO A 368 6.73 -3.61 -33.29
C PRO A 368 7.65 -2.57 -32.62
N GLY A 369 7.97 -1.45 -33.29
CA GLY A 369 8.77 -0.38 -32.71
C GLY A 369 8.17 0.28 -31.47
N ARG A 370 6.83 0.31 -31.37
CA ARG A 370 6.15 0.86 -30.16
C ARG A 370 6.43 0.00 -28.93
N LEU A 371 6.40 -1.32 -29.09
CA LEU A 371 6.73 -2.23 -27.98
C LEU A 371 8.17 -2.03 -27.53
N ARG A 372 9.10 -2.00 -28.48
CA ARG A 372 10.53 -1.77 -28.17
C ARG A 372 10.72 -0.46 -27.40
N ASN A 373 10.11 0.64 -27.89
CA ASN A 373 10.24 1.94 -27.25
C ASN A 373 9.61 1.96 -25.84
N LEU A 374 8.45 1.30 -25.66
CA LEU A 374 7.82 1.17 -24.34
C LEU A 374 8.71 0.37 -23.39
N LEU A 375 9.28 -0.75 -23.83
CA LEU A 375 10.18 -1.56 -23.01
C LEU A 375 11.47 -0.81 -22.66
N LEU A 376 12.07 -0.08 -23.60
CA LEU A 376 13.25 0.74 -23.34
C LEU A 376 12.96 1.88 -22.34
N ALA A 377 11.85 2.61 -22.54
CA ALA A 377 11.42 3.65 -21.60
C ALA A 377 11.11 3.07 -20.22
N SER A 378 10.44 1.91 -20.16
CA SER A 378 10.17 1.22 -18.88
C SER A 378 11.46 0.76 -18.22
N ALA A 379 12.42 0.21 -18.95
CA ALA A 379 13.71 -0.21 -18.41
C ALA A 379 14.50 0.96 -17.83
N LEU A 380 14.54 2.09 -18.54
CA LEU A 380 15.23 3.30 -18.08
C LEU A 380 14.56 3.86 -16.80
N THR A 381 13.23 4.03 -16.81
CA THR A 381 12.52 4.54 -15.64
C THR A 381 12.57 3.57 -14.46
N THR A 382 12.57 2.25 -14.71
CA THR A 382 12.77 1.22 -13.68
C THR A 382 14.17 1.29 -13.08
N ALA A 383 15.21 1.50 -13.89
CA ALA A 383 16.57 1.67 -13.38
C ALA A 383 16.67 2.84 -12.39
N VAL A 384 16.05 3.97 -12.71
CA VAL A 384 15.95 5.12 -11.79
C VAL A 384 15.15 4.75 -10.53
N THR A 385 14.01 4.07 -10.71
CA THR A 385 13.20 3.59 -9.57
C THR A 385 14.01 2.71 -8.63
N VAL A 386 14.72 1.72 -9.16
CA VAL A 386 15.55 0.79 -8.39
C VAL A 386 16.61 1.53 -7.55
N LEU A 387 17.24 2.56 -8.11
CA LEU A 387 18.21 3.40 -7.37
C LEU A 387 17.58 4.17 -6.20
N ILE A 388 16.30 4.54 -6.32
CA ILE A 388 15.58 5.33 -5.30
C ILE A 388 14.93 4.43 -4.24
N VAL A 389 14.38 3.28 -4.66
CA VAL A 389 13.52 2.48 -3.77
C VAL A 389 14.21 1.25 -3.19
N LEU A 390 15.29 0.75 -3.80
CA LEU A 390 15.97 -0.46 -3.35
C LEU A 390 17.37 -0.16 -2.80
N PRO A 391 17.87 -0.92 -1.82
CA PRO A 391 19.18 -0.73 -1.21
C PRO A 391 20.31 -1.21 -2.13
N VAL A 392 20.42 -0.66 -3.36
CA VAL A 392 21.46 -1.04 -4.33
C VAL A 392 22.73 -0.24 -4.18
N LEU A 393 22.64 1.01 -3.68
CA LEU A 393 23.78 1.88 -3.43
C LEU A 393 24.48 1.52 -2.12
N PRO A 394 25.74 1.93 -1.90
CA PRO A 394 26.34 1.95 -0.56
C PRO A 394 25.52 2.85 0.38
N ALA A 395 25.41 2.47 1.67
CA ALA A 395 24.64 3.25 2.64
C ALA A 395 25.12 4.71 2.80
N ALA A 396 26.41 4.97 2.57
CA ALA A 396 26.97 6.32 2.60
C ALA A 396 26.47 7.24 1.46
N ASP A 397 25.97 6.64 0.37
CA ASP A 397 25.62 7.38 -0.85
C ASP A 397 24.11 7.62 -1.00
N ILE A 398 23.29 7.23 0.01
CA ILE A 398 21.82 7.33 -0.12
C ILE A 398 21.24 8.68 0.34
N ALA A 399 22.03 9.58 0.88
CA ALA A 399 21.54 10.86 1.41
C ALA A 399 20.72 11.68 0.38
N TRP A 400 21.04 11.57 -0.92
CA TRP A 400 20.33 12.27 -1.98
C TRP A 400 18.94 11.67 -2.28
N THR A 401 18.72 10.37 -2.00
CA THR A 401 17.43 9.68 -2.22
C THR A 401 16.48 9.87 -1.05
N TYR A 402 16.98 10.23 0.14
CA TYR A 402 16.20 10.31 1.38
C TYR A 402 14.96 11.19 1.27
N LYS A 403 15.06 12.35 0.60
CA LYS A 403 13.90 13.23 0.38
C LYS A 403 12.81 12.62 -0.49
N SER A 404 13.18 11.70 -1.39
CA SER A 404 12.24 11.04 -2.32
C SER A 404 11.72 9.72 -1.76
N ASN A 405 12.50 9.05 -0.92
CA ASN A 405 12.15 7.81 -0.23
C ASN A 405 12.83 7.77 1.13
N PRO A 406 12.16 8.23 2.19
CA PRO A 406 12.70 8.18 3.56
C PRO A 406 12.98 6.76 4.05
N THR A 407 12.20 5.77 3.64
CA THR A 407 12.29 4.38 4.11
C THR A 407 13.73 3.83 4.09
N LEU A 408 14.50 4.09 3.01
CA LEU A 408 15.89 3.62 2.97
C LEU A 408 16.77 4.27 4.04
N GLY A 409 16.53 5.54 4.36
CA GLY A 409 17.26 6.26 5.39
C GLY A 409 16.93 5.77 6.81
N GLU A 410 15.68 5.35 7.02
CA GLU A 410 15.21 4.82 8.32
C GLU A 410 15.76 3.40 8.60
N THR A 411 16.30 2.72 7.61
CA THR A 411 16.92 1.40 7.81
C THR A 411 18.36 1.47 8.32
N VAL A 412 18.99 2.65 8.42
CA VAL A 412 20.40 2.78 8.79
C VAL A 412 20.61 3.41 10.16
N GLY A 413 21.66 2.99 10.85
CA GLY A 413 22.09 3.63 12.11
C GLY A 413 21.69 2.91 13.39
N TRP A 414 20.78 1.97 13.37
CA TRP A 414 20.28 1.27 14.57
C TRP A 414 21.36 0.66 15.46
N PRO A 415 22.41 0.00 14.96
CA PRO A 415 23.49 -0.50 15.82
C PRO A 415 24.25 0.61 16.55
N GLN A 416 24.42 1.79 15.94
CA GLN A 416 25.04 2.95 16.59
C GLN A 416 24.11 3.56 17.64
N PHE A 417 22.82 3.69 17.30
CA PHE A 417 21.77 4.14 18.20
C PHE A 417 21.78 3.31 19.49
N VAL A 418 21.69 1.99 19.38
CA VAL A 418 21.68 1.08 20.54
C VAL A 418 22.97 1.19 21.34
N ARG A 419 24.15 1.27 20.70
CA ARG A 419 25.43 1.48 21.41
C ARG A 419 25.45 2.79 22.20
N THR A 420 24.87 3.87 21.65
CA THR A 420 24.81 5.16 22.34
C THR A 420 23.94 5.07 23.60
N VAL A 421 22.77 4.45 23.50
CA VAL A 421 21.87 4.24 24.66
C VAL A 421 22.52 3.32 25.70
N ASP A 422 23.16 2.24 25.27
CA ASP A 422 23.88 1.30 26.14
C ASP A 422 25.03 2.00 26.90
N GLY A 423 25.79 2.85 26.19
CA GLY A 423 26.86 3.65 26.79
C GLY A 423 26.33 4.59 27.89
N VAL A 424 25.21 5.26 27.64
CA VAL A 424 24.56 6.11 28.64
C VAL A 424 24.10 5.30 29.85
N TRP A 425 23.41 4.17 29.63
CA TRP A 425 22.94 3.31 30.70
C TRP A 425 24.10 2.73 31.53
N LYS A 426 25.17 2.26 30.88
CA LYS A 426 26.36 1.75 31.56
C LYS A 426 27.11 2.81 32.37
N SER A 427 27.01 4.08 32.00
CA SER A 427 27.61 5.20 32.74
C SER A 427 26.90 5.50 34.07
N LEU A 428 25.70 4.96 34.27
CA LEU A 428 24.94 5.15 35.51
C LEU A 428 25.55 4.34 36.67
N PRO A 429 25.49 4.85 37.93
CA PRO A 429 25.83 4.07 39.11
C PRO A 429 25.03 2.77 39.20
N PRO A 430 25.56 1.67 39.76
CA PRO A 430 24.89 0.38 39.82
C PRO A 430 23.48 0.41 40.44
N ARG A 431 23.28 1.22 41.48
CA ARG A 431 21.97 1.40 42.12
C ARG A 431 20.95 2.08 41.20
N GLN A 432 21.37 3.06 40.41
CA GLN A 432 20.50 3.71 39.43
C GLN A 432 20.19 2.75 38.28
N ARG A 433 21.18 2.00 37.77
CA ARG A 433 20.94 0.99 36.72
C ARG A 433 19.87 -0.03 37.11
N ALA A 434 19.88 -0.51 38.36
CA ALA A 434 18.90 -1.46 38.85
C ALA A 434 17.47 -0.90 38.92
N SER A 435 17.31 0.43 39.00
CA SER A 435 16.01 1.11 39.05
C SER A 435 15.71 1.90 37.77
N THR A 436 16.39 1.58 36.67
CA THR A 436 16.22 2.28 35.38
C THR A 436 15.15 1.61 34.52
N VAL A 437 14.38 2.44 33.85
CA VAL A 437 13.62 2.11 32.64
C VAL A 437 14.16 2.91 31.45
N ILE A 438 14.20 2.31 30.27
CA ILE A 438 14.48 3.03 29.03
C ILE A 438 13.12 3.37 28.40
N PHE A 439 12.89 4.64 28.19
CA PHE A 439 11.66 5.16 27.57
C PHE A 439 12.01 5.83 26.25
N THR A 440 11.35 5.42 25.18
CA THR A 440 11.54 5.96 23.84
C THR A 440 10.29 6.69 23.38
N ALA A 441 10.48 7.68 22.53
CA ALA A 441 9.38 8.41 21.93
C ALA A 441 8.69 7.59 20.83
N ASP A 442 9.42 6.68 20.19
CA ASP A 442 9.00 5.94 19.01
C ASP A 442 9.13 4.42 19.21
N TYR A 443 8.22 3.64 18.61
CA TYR A 443 8.22 2.17 18.66
C TYR A 443 9.41 1.53 17.94
N GLY A 444 9.96 2.19 16.90
CA GLY A 444 11.16 1.70 16.21
C GLY A 444 12.40 1.79 17.10
N GLU A 445 12.49 2.85 17.93
CA GLU A 445 13.56 3.02 18.90
C GLU A 445 13.53 1.95 20.00
N SER A 446 12.33 1.67 20.57
CA SER A 446 12.15 0.61 21.57
C SER A 446 12.46 -0.76 20.96
N GLY A 447 11.90 -1.06 19.78
CA GLY A 447 12.17 -2.29 19.06
C GLY A 447 13.66 -2.48 18.74
N ALA A 448 14.38 -1.42 18.34
CA ALA A 448 15.83 -1.48 18.13
C ALA A 448 16.59 -1.86 19.41
N ILE A 449 16.26 -1.26 20.54
CA ILE A 449 16.88 -1.57 21.83
C ILE A 449 16.54 -3.01 22.24
N ASN A 450 15.27 -3.40 22.11
CA ASN A 450 14.77 -4.71 22.52
C ASN A 450 15.34 -5.85 21.66
N GLU A 451 15.57 -5.63 20.37
CA GLU A 451 16.06 -6.68 19.47
C GLU A 451 17.58 -6.66 19.30
N LEU A 452 18.19 -5.50 19.09
CA LEU A 452 19.63 -5.38 18.82
C LEU A 452 20.45 -5.20 20.10
N GLY A 453 19.81 -4.76 21.21
CA GLY A 453 20.42 -4.65 22.53
C GLY A 453 20.43 -5.96 23.34
N ARG A 454 19.89 -7.07 22.80
CA ARG A 454 19.86 -8.37 23.49
C ARG A 454 21.26 -8.85 23.86
N GLY A 455 21.41 -9.28 25.11
CA GLY A 455 22.69 -9.79 25.62
C GLY A 455 23.68 -8.72 26.08
N THR A 456 23.38 -7.42 25.91
CA THR A 456 24.23 -6.34 26.44
C THR A 456 24.00 -6.04 27.93
N GLY A 457 22.86 -6.51 28.45
CA GLY A 457 22.39 -6.24 29.83
C GLY A 457 21.46 -5.04 29.93
N LEU A 458 21.12 -4.37 28.80
CA LEU A 458 20.14 -3.31 28.75
C LEU A 458 18.77 -3.80 29.27
N PRO A 459 18.04 -3.00 30.07
CA PRO A 459 16.65 -3.30 30.38
C PRO A 459 15.78 -3.17 29.11
N THR A 460 14.64 -3.86 29.08
CA THR A 460 13.64 -3.71 28.02
C THR A 460 13.23 -2.26 27.92
N ALA A 461 13.29 -1.70 26.73
CA ALA A 461 12.76 -0.37 26.42
C ALA A 461 11.25 -0.44 26.27
N VAL A 462 10.59 0.68 26.56
CA VAL A 462 9.13 0.85 26.43
C VAL A 462 8.84 2.17 25.73
N SER A 463 7.77 2.21 24.93
CA SER A 463 7.28 3.44 24.30
C SER A 463 5.83 3.71 24.67
N GLY A 464 5.48 4.99 24.71
CA GLY A 464 4.08 5.43 24.85
C GLY A 464 3.28 5.36 23.56
N GLN A 465 3.91 5.00 22.44
CA GLN A 465 3.33 5.03 21.11
C GLN A 465 2.53 3.76 20.81
N ASN A 466 1.38 3.94 20.19
CA ASN A 466 0.54 2.88 19.61
C ASN A 466 0.34 1.67 20.55
N SER A 467 0.62 0.46 20.07
CA SER A 467 0.40 -0.77 20.85
C SER A 467 1.37 -0.96 22.00
N GLU A 468 2.56 -0.33 21.96
CA GLU A 468 3.57 -0.49 23.01
C GLU A 468 3.11 0.07 24.35
N TRP A 469 2.29 1.15 24.34
CA TRP A 469 1.72 1.65 25.57
C TRP A 469 0.90 0.59 26.31
N TRP A 470 0.18 -0.28 25.59
CA TRP A 470 -0.63 -1.34 26.17
C TRP A 470 0.18 -2.49 26.75
N TRP A 471 1.47 -2.62 26.37
CA TRP A 471 2.37 -3.65 26.93
C TRP A 471 2.92 -3.25 28.29
N GLY A 472 2.75 -2.01 28.70
CA GLY A 472 2.99 -1.54 30.06
C GLY A 472 4.29 -0.75 30.26
N PRO A 473 4.49 -0.23 31.48
CA PRO A 473 5.55 0.73 31.80
C PRO A 473 6.95 0.11 32.00
N GLY A 474 7.15 -1.15 31.70
CA GLY A 474 8.39 -1.86 32.05
C GLY A 474 8.56 -2.01 33.56
N ASN A 475 9.61 -1.41 34.17
CA ASN A 475 9.77 -1.41 35.60
C ASN A 475 8.85 -0.36 36.27
N PRO A 476 7.73 -0.75 36.92
CA PRO A 476 6.77 0.21 37.48
C PRO A 476 7.32 1.02 38.66
N HIS A 477 8.43 0.56 39.27
CA HIS A 477 9.10 1.20 40.40
C HIS A 477 10.36 1.98 39.99
N ALA A 478 10.50 2.27 38.68
CA ALA A 478 11.65 3.01 38.19
C ALA A 478 11.77 4.38 38.83
N THR A 479 12.98 4.70 39.29
CA THR A 479 13.36 6.01 39.85
C THR A 479 14.29 6.77 38.94
N THR A 480 14.82 6.10 37.94
CA THR A 480 15.65 6.65 36.86
C THR A 480 15.03 6.29 35.52
N VAL A 481 14.90 7.26 34.63
CA VAL A 481 14.44 7.07 33.26
C VAL A 481 15.54 7.52 32.31
N VAL A 482 15.98 6.62 31.44
CA VAL A 482 16.77 6.97 30.26
C VAL A 482 15.79 7.25 29.15
N ALA A 483 15.50 8.54 28.92
CA ALA A 483 14.56 8.95 27.88
C ALA A 483 15.30 9.19 26.57
N VAL A 484 14.78 8.68 25.48
CA VAL A 484 15.28 8.87 24.11
C VAL A 484 14.26 9.69 23.34
N ALA A 485 14.72 10.71 22.63
CA ALA A 485 13.88 11.51 21.76
C ALA A 485 14.53 11.67 20.40
N PRO A 486 13.79 11.43 19.30
CA PRO A 486 14.30 11.60 17.95
C PRO A 486 14.63 13.07 17.65
N GLY A 487 15.37 13.31 16.58
CA GLY A 487 15.79 14.66 16.19
C GLY A 487 15.13 15.14 14.90
N PRO A 488 15.44 16.38 14.51
CA PRO A 488 15.98 17.45 15.33
C PRO A 488 14.94 18.03 16.31
N ILE A 489 15.32 18.22 17.56
CA ILE A 489 14.42 18.70 18.60
C ILE A 489 14.95 19.97 19.26
N ASP A 490 14.05 20.87 19.72
CA ASP A 490 14.43 21.93 20.65
C ASP A 490 14.80 21.34 22.02
N VAL A 491 16.09 21.14 22.21
CA VAL A 491 16.64 20.55 23.44
C VAL A 491 16.20 21.33 24.68
N THR A 492 16.15 22.66 24.61
CA THR A 492 15.81 23.51 25.77
C THR A 492 14.33 23.33 26.14
N GLY A 493 13.45 23.38 25.15
CA GLY A 493 12.01 23.17 25.34
C GLY A 493 11.72 21.74 25.82
N TYR A 494 12.39 20.72 25.25
CA TYR A 494 12.18 19.34 25.66
C TYR A 494 12.70 19.06 27.08
N VAL A 495 13.85 19.60 27.45
CA VAL A 495 14.35 19.53 28.85
C VAL A 495 13.38 20.23 29.81
N ALA A 496 12.83 21.38 29.42
CA ALA A 496 11.82 22.08 30.21
C ALA A 496 10.54 21.24 30.36
N HIS A 497 10.12 20.56 29.31
CA HIS A 497 8.99 19.61 29.34
C HIS A 497 9.28 18.45 30.30
N LEU A 498 10.41 17.77 30.16
CA LEU A 498 10.80 16.66 31.05
C LEU A 498 10.90 17.06 32.50
N ARG A 499 11.29 18.30 32.82
CA ARG A 499 11.36 18.84 34.19
C ARG A 499 9.98 19.01 34.87
N GLN A 500 8.89 18.95 34.12
CA GLN A 500 7.55 18.88 34.68
C GLN A 500 7.31 17.53 35.37
N PHE A 501 8.01 16.48 34.94
CA PHE A 501 7.86 15.12 35.44
C PHE A 501 9.01 14.66 36.34
N PHE A 502 10.21 15.25 36.18
CA PHE A 502 11.42 14.84 36.89
C PHE A 502 12.12 16.02 37.57
N THR A 503 12.73 15.76 38.73
CA THR A 503 13.47 16.77 39.47
C THR A 503 14.78 17.15 38.77
N HIS A 504 15.47 16.15 38.25
CA HIS A 504 16.75 16.32 37.53
C HIS A 504 16.67 15.73 36.12
N VAL A 505 17.04 16.53 35.14
CA VAL A 505 17.12 16.14 33.73
C VAL A 505 18.44 16.63 33.19
N ARG A 506 19.22 15.72 32.61
CA ARG A 506 20.45 16.07 31.91
C ARG A 506 20.50 15.40 30.54
N VAL A 507 20.97 16.13 29.53
CA VAL A 507 21.36 15.57 28.24
C VAL A 507 22.60 14.70 28.45
N ALA A 508 22.55 13.44 28.03
CA ALA A 508 23.63 12.48 28.26
C ALA A 508 24.39 12.15 26.98
N ALA A 509 23.71 12.13 25.82
CA ALA A 509 24.33 11.89 24.53
C ALA A 509 23.48 12.49 23.40
N THR A 510 24.10 12.69 22.23
CA THR A 510 23.44 13.06 20.99
C THR A 510 23.46 11.85 20.06
N LEU A 511 22.36 11.60 19.39
CA LEU A 511 22.21 10.51 18.43
C LEU A 511 22.79 10.89 17.07
N SER A 512 23.45 9.95 16.43
CA SER A 512 24.03 10.09 15.10
C SER A 512 24.16 8.73 14.44
N ASN A 513 24.40 8.70 13.16
CA ASN A 513 24.73 7.48 12.43
C ASN A 513 26.06 7.63 11.68
N PRO A 514 26.76 6.53 11.36
CA PRO A 514 28.10 6.58 10.77
C PRO A 514 28.13 7.10 9.33
N TYR A 515 26.96 7.28 8.71
CA TYR A 515 26.83 7.67 7.30
C TYR A 515 26.42 9.14 7.11
N GLY A 516 26.19 9.89 8.21
CA GLY A 516 25.75 11.29 8.12
C GLY A 516 24.37 11.47 7.48
N ILE A 517 23.51 10.44 7.55
CA ILE A 517 22.16 10.50 7.01
C ILE A 517 21.26 11.14 8.06
N HIS A 518 20.59 12.22 7.68
CA HIS A 518 19.67 12.95 8.54
C HIS A 518 18.31 12.24 8.54
N ASN A 519 18.29 11.00 9.07
CA ASN A 519 17.05 10.27 9.32
C ASN A 519 16.38 10.78 10.61
N GLN A 520 15.27 10.18 11.02
CA GLN A 520 14.47 10.64 12.13
C GLN A 520 15.24 10.69 13.46
N GLU A 521 16.19 9.78 13.69
CA GLU A 521 17.00 9.75 14.91
C GLU A 521 18.18 10.74 14.89
N TRP A 522 18.56 11.27 13.71
CA TRP A 522 19.70 12.14 13.56
C TRP A 522 19.52 13.46 14.31
N GLY A 523 20.45 13.78 15.21
CA GLY A 523 20.40 14.97 16.05
C GLY A 523 19.47 14.84 17.24
N GLY A 524 18.85 13.69 17.44
CA GLY A 524 18.12 13.35 18.65
C GLY A 524 19.00 13.22 19.87
N HIS A 525 18.43 13.06 21.03
CA HIS A 525 19.16 13.09 22.29
C HIS A 525 18.72 11.99 23.25
N VAL A 526 19.70 11.51 24.04
CA VAL A 526 19.46 10.62 25.17
C VAL A 526 19.55 11.44 26.45
N TYR A 527 18.50 11.39 27.25
CA TYR A 527 18.38 12.11 28.51
C TYR A 527 18.42 11.15 29.70
N VAL A 528 19.05 11.57 30.80
CA VAL A 528 18.96 10.88 32.07
C VAL A 528 18.09 11.73 33.01
N CYS A 529 16.95 11.17 33.38
CA CYS A 529 15.93 11.79 34.23
C CYS A 529 15.88 11.06 35.58
N THR A 530 16.00 11.79 36.69
CA THR A 530 15.96 11.22 38.03
C THR A 530 15.03 12.01 38.94
N GLY A 531 14.57 11.37 40.03
CA GLY A 531 13.63 11.97 40.95
C GLY A 531 12.27 12.23 40.29
N PRO A 532 11.54 11.20 39.86
CA PRO A 532 10.22 11.37 39.28
C PRO A 532 9.29 12.03 40.33
N ARG A 533 8.50 13.03 39.89
CA ARG A 533 7.58 13.78 40.78
C ARG A 533 6.35 12.99 41.18
N HIS A 534 6.05 11.94 40.42
CA HIS A 534 5.02 10.94 40.69
C HIS A 534 5.61 9.56 40.41
N PRO A 535 5.12 8.45 41.00
CA PRO A 535 5.53 7.11 40.66
C PRO A 535 5.48 6.87 39.14
N TRP A 536 6.49 6.19 38.60
CA TRP A 536 6.59 5.96 37.15
C TRP A 536 5.32 5.33 36.58
N ALA A 537 4.74 4.36 37.27
CA ALA A 537 3.47 3.75 36.88
C ALA A 537 2.30 4.74 36.74
N GLN A 538 2.30 5.83 37.51
CA GLN A 538 1.28 6.89 37.38
C GLN A 538 1.57 7.85 36.23
N LEU A 539 2.85 8.11 35.94
CA LEU A 539 3.26 8.91 34.79
C LEU A 539 2.91 8.20 33.49
N TRP A 540 2.99 6.88 33.46
CA TRP A 540 2.72 6.06 32.28
C TRP A 540 1.39 6.37 31.60
N SER A 541 0.33 6.57 32.35
CA SER A 541 -1.01 6.90 31.80
C SER A 541 -1.04 8.20 30.99
N ARG A 542 -0.08 9.10 31.20
CA ARG A 542 0.03 10.40 30.52
C ARG A 542 0.94 10.38 29.30
N LEU A 543 1.63 9.27 29.06
CA LEU A 543 2.62 9.13 28.00
C LEU A 543 2.05 8.48 26.75
N ARG A 544 0.76 8.05 26.78
CA ARG A 544 0.09 7.47 25.62
C ARG A 544 -0.05 8.49 24.51
N HIS A 545 0.40 8.13 23.33
CA HIS A 545 0.22 8.90 22.09
C HIS A 545 0.06 7.97 20.89
N TYR A 546 -0.42 8.54 19.80
CA TYR A 546 -0.65 7.86 18.55
C TYR A 546 0.00 8.65 17.42
N ASP A 547 0.71 7.95 16.53
CA ASP A 547 1.38 8.54 15.38
C ASP A 547 1.41 7.52 14.20
#